data_5a8138727940fb7636665af654868428
#
_entry.id   5a8138727940fb7636665af654868428
#
_cell.length_a   1.000
_cell.length_b   1.000
_cell.length_c   1.000
_cell.angle_alpha   90.00
_cell.angle_beta   90.00
_cell.angle_gamma   90.00
#
_symmetry.space_group_name_H-M   'P 1'
#
loop_
_entity.id
_entity.type
_entity.pdbx_description
1 polymer ?
#
loop_
_entity_poly.entity_id
_entity_poly.type
_entity_poly.pdbx_seq_one_letter_code
_entity_poly.pdbx_strand_id
1 'polypeptide(L)'
;MVPEIETPGHVQAALAAYPELGVRHRSVDVWTRWGINQNVLNAEESTVTFFTNVLDEVLDLFPSTFIGVGGDECPRDQWIADGHTQERMRELNLRDEADLQTWFTRRLDDHL
;
A
#
# COMPACT_ATOMS: atom_id res chain seq x y z
N MET A 1 -15.96 14.33 -9.95
CA MET A 1 -15.72 13.27 -8.93
C MET A 1 -14.28 12.82 -9.05
N VAL A 2 -13.55 12.80 -7.94
CA VAL A 2 -12.14 12.32 -7.90
C VAL A 2 -12.12 11.00 -7.13
N PRO A 3 -11.80 9.88 -7.78
CA PRO A 3 -11.66 8.61 -7.07
C PRO A 3 -10.39 8.60 -6.20
N GLU A 4 -10.39 7.77 -5.16
CA GLU A 4 -9.26 7.60 -4.27
C GLU A 4 -9.09 6.14 -3.90
N ILE A 5 -7.86 5.65 -4.02
CA ILE A 5 -7.45 4.31 -3.59
C ILE A 5 -6.32 4.46 -2.57
N GLU A 6 -6.62 4.20 -1.31
CA GLU A 6 -5.66 4.37 -0.21
C GLU A 6 -4.53 3.35 -0.26
N THR A 7 -3.29 3.83 -0.14
CA THR A 7 -2.08 3.02 0.00
C THR A 7 -1.00 3.84 0.74
N PRO A 8 -0.03 3.21 1.39
CA PRO A 8 0.04 1.79 1.77
C PRO A 8 -0.65 1.47 3.08
N GLY A 9 -1.23 2.44 3.76
CA GLY A 9 -2.07 2.28 4.95
C GLY A 9 -3.56 2.29 4.60
N HIS A 10 -4.40 2.11 5.61
CA HIS A 10 -5.88 2.05 5.46
C HIS A 10 -6.34 1.00 4.44
N VAL A 11 -5.71 -0.18 4.45
CA VAL A 11 -5.89 -1.21 3.43
C VAL A 11 -6.49 -2.51 3.98
N GLN A 12 -7.05 -2.49 5.19
CA GLN A 12 -7.51 -3.71 5.85
C GLN A 12 -8.51 -4.52 4.99
N ALA A 13 -9.41 -3.85 4.27
CA ALA A 13 -10.36 -4.52 3.39
C ALA A 13 -9.64 -5.25 2.25
N ALA A 14 -8.63 -4.64 1.65
CA ALA A 14 -7.82 -5.27 0.62
C ALA A 14 -7.05 -6.47 1.19
N LEU A 15 -6.49 -6.35 2.41
CA LEU A 15 -5.76 -7.43 3.07
C LEU A 15 -6.68 -8.59 3.47
N ALA A 16 -7.94 -8.30 3.82
CA ALA A 16 -8.93 -9.33 4.11
C ALA A 16 -9.26 -10.15 2.86
N ALA A 17 -9.36 -9.49 1.71
CA ALA A 17 -9.64 -10.15 0.43
C ALA A 17 -8.40 -10.83 -0.17
N TYR A 18 -7.22 -10.23 -0.02
CA TYR A 18 -5.96 -10.66 -0.62
C TYR A 18 -4.83 -10.62 0.42
N PRO A 19 -4.72 -11.65 1.28
CA PRO A 19 -3.72 -11.67 2.37
C PRO A 19 -2.27 -11.52 1.90
N GLU A 20 -1.96 -11.92 0.68
CA GLU A 20 -0.63 -11.82 0.09
C GLU A 20 -0.13 -10.39 -0.10
N LEU A 21 -1.01 -9.40 -0.02
CA LEU A 21 -0.64 -7.98 -0.09
C LEU A 21 -0.06 -7.46 1.23
N GLY A 22 -0.29 -8.16 2.33
CA GLY A 22 0.14 -7.75 3.66
C GLY A 22 1.58 -8.15 3.98
N VAL A 23 2.15 -7.51 5.01
CA VAL A 23 3.55 -7.70 5.41
C VAL A 23 3.84 -9.17 5.77
N ARG A 24 2.90 -9.88 6.39
CA ARG A 24 3.08 -11.26 6.85
C ARG A 24 2.23 -12.27 6.09
N HIS A 25 1.58 -11.88 5.01
CA HIS A 25 0.67 -12.73 4.23
C HIS A 25 -0.39 -13.44 5.07
N ARG A 26 -0.80 -12.80 6.15
CA ARG A 26 -1.69 -13.37 7.15
C ARG A 26 -3.14 -12.98 6.89
N SER A 27 -4.07 -13.93 7.04
CA SER A 27 -5.50 -13.63 6.94
C SER A 27 -5.94 -12.65 8.03
N VAL A 28 -6.71 -11.64 7.63
CA VAL A 28 -7.31 -10.66 8.53
C VAL A 28 -8.78 -10.46 8.13
N ASP A 29 -9.58 -10.01 9.10
CA ASP A 29 -10.96 -9.61 8.84
C ASP A 29 -11.03 -8.13 8.44
N VAL A 30 -12.15 -7.69 7.91
CA VAL A 30 -12.37 -6.28 7.63
C VAL A 30 -12.35 -5.48 8.93
N TRP A 31 -11.89 -4.22 8.85
CA TRP A 31 -11.77 -3.35 10.00
C TRP A 31 -13.12 -2.73 10.35
N THR A 32 -13.57 -2.90 11.59
CA THR A 32 -14.87 -2.42 12.06
C THR A 32 -14.75 -1.49 13.27
N ARG A 33 -13.53 -1.09 13.62
CA ARG A 33 -13.25 -0.25 14.78
C ARG A 33 -12.88 1.16 14.35
N TRP A 34 -12.97 2.08 15.30
CA TRP A 34 -12.47 3.44 15.13
C TRP A 34 -10.95 3.47 15.31
N GLY A 35 -10.29 4.33 14.53
CA GLY A 35 -8.87 4.58 14.69
C GLY A 35 -8.04 4.18 13.48
N ILE A 36 -6.72 4.28 13.63
CA ILE A 36 -5.74 3.94 12.59
C ILE A 36 -5.41 2.45 12.67
N ASN A 37 -5.57 1.75 11.56
CA ASN A 37 -5.25 0.33 11.48
C ASN A 37 -3.75 0.12 11.28
N GLN A 38 -3.16 -0.81 12.04
CA GLN A 38 -1.73 -1.12 12.00
C GLN A 38 -1.29 -1.93 10.78
N ASN A 39 -2.23 -2.61 10.12
CA ASN A 39 -1.91 -3.46 8.98
C ASN A 39 -1.67 -2.63 7.72
N VAL A 40 -0.53 -2.83 7.09
CA VAL A 40 -0.10 -2.09 5.90
C VAL A 40 0.31 -3.05 4.79
N LEU A 41 0.44 -2.51 3.58
CA LEU A 41 0.92 -3.28 2.43
C LEU A 41 2.38 -3.66 2.61
N ASN A 42 2.76 -4.82 2.06
CA ASN A 42 4.16 -5.18 1.89
C ASN A 42 4.79 -4.41 0.72
N ALA A 43 6.11 -4.48 0.61
CA ALA A 43 6.88 -3.77 -0.43
C ALA A 43 7.29 -4.68 -1.60
N GLU A 44 6.54 -5.74 -1.85
CA GLU A 44 6.81 -6.67 -2.94
C GLU A 44 6.37 -6.10 -4.29
N GLU A 45 7.09 -6.46 -5.35
CA GLU A 45 6.73 -6.04 -6.71
C GLU A 45 5.34 -6.51 -7.11
N SER A 46 4.94 -7.71 -6.68
CA SER A 46 3.60 -8.24 -6.93
C SER A 46 2.50 -7.36 -6.34
N THR A 47 2.75 -6.77 -5.18
CA THR A 47 1.82 -5.84 -4.52
C THR A 47 1.73 -4.53 -5.29
N VAL A 48 2.85 -3.97 -5.72
CA VAL A 48 2.87 -2.77 -6.57
C VAL A 48 2.10 -3.03 -7.87
N THR A 49 2.35 -4.17 -8.52
CA THR A 49 1.65 -4.56 -9.76
C THR A 49 0.15 -4.70 -9.54
N PHE A 50 -0.27 -5.29 -8.42
CA PHE A 50 -1.69 -5.39 -8.08
C PHE A 50 -2.35 -4.01 -8.05
N PHE A 51 -1.74 -3.04 -7.36
CA PHE A 51 -2.32 -1.71 -7.22
C PHE A 51 -2.23 -0.89 -8.51
N THR A 52 -1.21 -1.04 -9.33
CA THR A 52 -1.18 -0.40 -10.65
C THR A 52 -2.30 -0.92 -11.55
N ASN A 53 -2.61 -2.22 -11.48
CA ASN A 53 -3.74 -2.79 -12.19
C ASN A 53 -5.09 -2.26 -11.67
N VAL A 54 -5.22 -2.10 -10.35
CA VAL A 54 -6.42 -1.48 -9.76
C VAL A 54 -6.59 -0.05 -10.25
N LEU A 55 -5.51 0.73 -10.27
CA LEU A 55 -5.54 2.12 -10.76
C LEU A 55 -5.96 2.19 -12.23
N ASP A 56 -5.48 1.27 -13.07
CA ASP A 56 -5.87 1.22 -14.48
C ASP A 56 -7.39 1.01 -14.62
N GLU A 57 -7.96 0.09 -13.85
CA GLU A 57 -9.42 -0.16 -13.87
C GLU A 57 -10.20 1.05 -13.35
N VAL A 58 -9.72 1.70 -12.28
CA VAL A 58 -10.38 2.90 -11.72
C VAL A 58 -10.36 4.04 -12.73
N LEU A 59 -9.24 4.25 -13.43
CA LEU A 59 -9.12 5.29 -14.45
C LEU A 59 -10.07 5.04 -15.64
N ASP A 60 -10.32 3.79 -15.99
CA ASP A 60 -11.28 3.43 -17.03
C ASP A 60 -12.72 3.73 -16.61
N LEU A 61 -13.03 3.56 -15.31
CA LEU A 61 -14.38 3.74 -14.79
C LEU A 61 -14.74 5.20 -14.47
N PHE A 62 -13.75 6.00 -14.10
CA PHE A 62 -13.97 7.38 -13.64
C PHE A 62 -13.33 8.38 -14.59
N PRO A 63 -14.11 9.22 -15.29
CA PRO A 63 -13.57 10.23 -16.21
C PRO A 63 -13.03 11.45 -15.44
N SER A 64 -12.00 11.24 -14.63
CA SER A 64 -11.38 12.29 -13.82
C SER A 64 -9.96 12.54 -14.29
N THR A 65 -9.53 13.80 -14.22
CA THR A 65 -8.14 14.20 -14.47
C THR A 65 -7.25 13.88 -13.27
N PHE A 66 -7.84 13.70 -12.09
CA PHE A 66 -7.14 13.46 -10.83
C PHE A 66 -7.58 12.16 -10.21
N ILE A 67 -6.63 11.49 -9.54
CA ILE A 67 -6.88 10.33 -8.72
C ILE A 67 -6.07 10.45 -7.43
N GLY A 68 -6.69 10.14 -6.27
CA GLY A 68 -6.01 10.10 -4.99
C GLY A 68 -5.44 8.70 -4.74
N VAL A 69 -4.20 8.64 -4.29
CA VAL A 69 -3.53 7.36 -3.93
C VAL A 69 -3.28 7.24 -2.42
N GLY A 70 -3.77 8.18 -1.63
CA GLY A 70 -3.65 8.18 -0.18
C GLY A 70 -2.26 8.56 0.31
N GLY A 71 -1.77 7.80 1.28
CA GLY A 71 -0.48 8.05 1.94
C GLY A 71 -0.63 8.58 3.35
N ASP A 72 -1.85 8.77 3.81
CA ASP A 72 -2.16 9.27 5.14
C ASP A 72 -2.04 8.16 6.18
N GLU A 73 -1.62 8.58 7.39
CA GLU A 73 -1.70 7.74 8.58
C GLU A 73 -1.22 6.30 8.36
N CYS A 74 -0.06 6.15 7.71
CA CYS A 74 0.54 4.84 7.47
C CYS A 74 1.42 4.45 8.65
N PRO A 75 0.98 3.55 9.54
CA PRO A 75 1.84 3.04 10.60
C PRO A 75 3.00 2.25 10.02
N ARG A 76 4.18 2.38 10.63
CA ARG A 76 5.41 1.75 10.14
C ARG A 76 5.88 0.58 10.98
N ASP A 77 5.14 0.26 12.04
CA ASP A 77 5.52 -0.75 13.03
C ASP A 77 5.73 -2.13 12.40
N GLN A 78 4.84 -2.54 11.49
CA GLN A 78 4.97 -3.83 10.80
C GLN A 78 6.22 -3.87 9.91
N TRP A 79 6.53 -2.79 9.23
CA TRP A 79 7.74 -2.72 8.41
C TRP A 79 9.02 -2.77 9.26
N ILE A 80 9.02 -2.06 10.40
CA ILE A 80 10.16 -2.04 11.32
C ILE A 80 10.42 -3.45 11.87
N ALA A 81 9.38 -4.18 12.21
CA ALA A 81 9.47 -5.48 12.85
C ALA A 81 9.70 -6.64 11.88
N ASP A 82 9.51 -6.43 10.59
CA ASP A 82 9.56 -7.50 9.59
C ASP A 82 10.93 -7.57 8.90
N GLY A 83 11.64 -8.67 9.11
CA GLY A 83 12.98 -8.87 8.54
C GLY A 83 13.00 -8.88 7.01
N HIS A 84 11.96 -9.40 6.38
CA HIS A 84 11.84 -9.44 4.92
C HIS A 84 11.71 -8.01 4.35
N THR A 85 10.91 -7.17 4.99
CA THR A 85 10.78 -5.75 4.62
C THR A 85 12.12 -5.02 4.78
N GLN A 86 12.85 -5.26 5.88
CA GLN A 86 14.14 -4.64 6.12
C GLN A 86 15.18 -5.04 5.05
N GLU A 87 15.17 -6.30 4.64
CA GLU A 87 16.03 -6.77 3.56
C GLU A 87 15.66 -6.10 2.23
N ARG A 88 14.37 -6.01 1.92
CA ARG A 88 13.86 -5.33 0.74
C ARG A 88 14.31 -3.87 0.69
N MET A 89 14.28 -3.17 1.83
CA MET A 89 14.76 -1.80 1.93
C MET A 89 16.26 -1.70 1.61
N ARG A 90 17.05 -2.66 2.06
CA ARG A 90 18.48 -2.72 1.72
C ARG A 90 18.72 -2.92 0.23
N GLU A 91 17.95 -3.81 -0.40
CA GLU A 91 18.03 -4.05 -1.85
C GLU A 91 17.70 -2.78 -2.65
N LEU A 92 16.75 -1.99 -2.17
CA LEU A 92 16.30 -0.74 -2.81
C LEU A 92 17.15 0.47 -2.42
N ASN A 93 18.15 0.32 -1.54
CA ASN A 93 18.99 1.40 -1.01
C ASN A 93 18.18 2.48 -0.28
N LEU A 94 17.15 2.09 0.46
CA LEU A 94 16.32 2.99 1.26
C LEU A 94 16.89 3.11 2.67
N ARG A 95 16.86 4.33 3.24
CA ARG A 95 17.45 4.63 4.54
C ARG A 95 16.57 4.23 5.71
N ASP A 96 15.24 4.42 5.55
CA ASP A 96 14.27 4.21 6.61
C ASP A 96 12.88 3.90 6.03
N GLU A 97 11.91 3.71 6.91
CA GLU A 97 10.54 3.37 6.53
C GLU A 97 9.81 4.55 5.87
N ALA A 98 10.23 5.78 6.14
CA ALA A 98 9.71 6.96 5.43
C ALA A 98 10.13 6.93 3.96
N ASP A 99 11.36 6.53 3.67
CA ASP A 99 11.83 6.33 2.30
C ASP A 99 11.05 5.20 1.62
N LEU A 100 10.71 4.13 2.35
CA LEU A 100 9.92 3.02 1.80
C LEU A 100 8.52 3.49 1.40
N GLN A 101 7.87 4.29 2.23
CA GLN A 101 6.57 4.87 1.91
C GLN A 101 6.67 5.78 0.67
N THR A 102 7.69 6.61 0.59
CA THR A 102 7.95 7.47 -0.56
C THR A 102 8.18 6.63 -1.83
N TRP A 103 8.97 5.57 -1.73
CA TRP A 103 9.21 4.65 -2.84
C TRP A 103 7.90 4.05 -3.37
N PHE A 104 7.05 3.57 -2.46
CA PHE A 104 5.77 2.98 -2.82
C PHE A 104 4.88 3.99 -3.56
N THR A 105 4.74 5.19 -3.00
CA THR A 105 3.93 6.26 -3.60
C THR A 105 4.46 6.65 -4.98
N ARG A 106 5.79 6.78 -5.13
CA ARG A 106 6.40 7.09 -6.42
C ARG A 106 6.15 6.03 -7.48
N ARG A 107 6.18 4.75 -7.10
CA ARG A 107 5.90 3.67 -8.03
C ARG A 107 4.49 3.78 -8.61
N LEU A 108 3.52 4.19 -7.80
CA LEU A 108 2.15 4.42 -8.27
C LEU A 108 2.04 5.70 -9.10
N ASP A 109 2.66 6.78 -8.65
CA ASP A 109 2.67 8.06 -9.37
C ASP A 109 3.32 7.95 -10.75
N ASP A 110 4.45 7.27 -10.85
CA ASP A 110 5.15 7.04 -12.12
C ASP A 110 4.31 6.22 -13.10
N HIS A 111 3.44 5.33 -12.59
CA HIS A 111 2.52 4.54 -13.41
C HIS A 111 1.41 5.40 -14.01
N LEU A 112 0.97 6.40 -13.26
CA LEU A 112 -0.08 7.32 -13.69
C LEU A 112 0.47 8.38 -14.66
#